data_ced28357bb038ef1fea935146f6243e2
#
_entry.id   ced28357bb038ef1fea935146f6243e2
#
_cell.length_a   1.000
_cell.length_b   1.000
_cell.length_c   1.000
_cell.angle_alpha   90.00
_cell.angle_beta   90.00
_cell.angle_gamma   90.00
#
_symmetry.space_group_name_H-M   'P 1'
#
loop_
_entity.id
_entity.type
_entity.pdbx_description
1 polymer ?
#
loop_
_entity_poly.entity_id
_entity_poly.type
_entity_poly.pdbx_seq_one_letter_code
_entity_poly.pdbx_strand_id
1 'polypeptide(L)'
;PYYPVNDEKNEKISHLNDFAEAFLPKCTLGEMISRYMVLVASEQKLLMMRPYQIYAVKSIVKCIEENRGNGYIWHTTGSGKTLTSFKTSTLLKDNSDIDKCMFVVDRKDLDKQTREEFNKFQDGCVEENTNTDALVRKMLSDDYADKIIVTTIQKIGLALDANNVFNFKERLLPLRDKRIVFIFDECHRSQFGENHQAIKEFFPKAQLFGFTGTPIFDENATYKQITGEEARYKTTEDVFQKLLHSYTITNAIDDRNVLRFHVDYFQPDENARSIDGVIKKQAIVESILNKHRSATADYRFNSLFAAGSINDAIEYYHLFKE
;
A
#
# COMPACT_ATOMS: atom_id res chain seq x y z
N PRO A 1 -4.88 -22.66 -14.85
CA PRO A 1 -4.01 -21.68 -14.22
C PRO A 1 -3.13 -22.36 -13.19
N TYR A 2 -1.82 -22.13 -13.29
CA TYR A 2 -0.83 -22.68 -12.37
C TYR A 2 -0.88 -21.88 -11.05
N TYR A 3 -1.03 -22.55 -9.92
CA TYR A 3 -0.99 -21.96 -8.58
C TYR A 3 0.30 -22.41 -7.89
N PRO A 4 1.33 -21.55 -7.83
CA PRO A 4 2.57 -21.90 -7.14
C PRO A 4 2.31 -21.94 -5.63
N VAL A 5 2.79 -22.99 -4.96
CA VAL A 5 2.84 -23.04 -3.51
C VAL A 5 4.23 -22.59 -3.09
N ASN A 6 4.28 -21.54 -2.28
CA ASN A 6 5.50 -20.96 -1.76
C ASN A 6 5.48 -21.04 -0.23
N ASP A 7 6.65 -21.05 0.38
CA ASP A 7 6.80 -20.91 1.82
C ASP A 7 6.67 -19.44 2.30
N GLU A 8 6.88 -19.21 3.59
CA GLU A 8 6.83 -17.86 4.20
C GLU A 8 7.88 -16.90 3.65
N LYS A 9 8.97 -17.41 3.06
CA LYS A 9 10.06 -16.63 2.45
C LYS A 9 9.87 -16.41 0.95
N ASN A 10 8.72 -16.82 0.41
CA ASN A 10 8.39 -16.83 -1.03
C ASN A 10 9.22 -17.83 -1.86
N GLU A 11 9.85 -18.82 -1.23
CA GLU A 11 10.56 -19.88 -1.95
C GLU A 11 9.56 -20.92 -2.46
N LYS A 12 9.72 -21.33 -3.73
CA LYS A 12 8.79 -22.28 -4.37
C LYS A 12 8.97 -23.69 -3.84
N ILE A 13 7.88 -24.30 -3.41
CA ILE A 13 7.85 -25.72 -3.05
C ILE A 13 7.65 -26.52 -4.35
N SER A 14 8.74 -27.05 -4.89
CA SER A 14 8.74 -27.74 -6.18
C SER A 14 8.77 -29.28 -6.07
N HIS A 15 9.19 -29.81 -4.92
CA HIS A 15 9.23 -31.25 -4.69
C HIS A 15 7.85 -31.79 -4.30
N LEU A 16 7.42 -32.90 -4.90
CA LEU A 16 6.08 -33.44 -4.73
C LEU A 16 5.73 -33.81 -3.28
N ASN A 17 6.67 -34.41 -2.55
CA ASN A 17 6.44 -34.81 -1.15
C ASN A 17 6.30 -33.56 -0.27
N ASP A 18 7.19 -32.57 -0.43
CA ASP A 18 7.13 -31.33 0.34
C ASP A 18 5.85 -30.56 0.04
N PHE A 19 5.40 -30.54 -1.22
CA PHE A 19 4.11 -29.99 -1.59
C PHE A 19 2.95 -30.74 -0.90
N ALA A 20 2.99 -32.07 -0.91
CA ALA A 20 1.95 -32.88 -0.30
C ALA A 20 1.86 -32.62 1.21
N GLU A 21 3.01 -32.53 1.89
CA GLU A 21 3.06 -32.22 3.32
C GLU A 21 2.62 -30.78 3.64
N ALA A 22 3.02 -29.80 2.84
CA ALA A 22 2.71 -28.41 3.09
C ALA A 22 1.27 -28.03 2.74
N PHE A 23 0.69 -28.60 1.67
CA PHE A 23 -0.55 -28.11 1.09
C PHE A 23 -1.73 -29.07 1.21
N LEU A 24 -1.53 -30.38 1.16
CA LEU A 24 -2.61 -31.38 1.15
C LEU A 24 -3.17 -31.81 2.50
N PRO A 25 -2.62 -31.46 3.68
CA PRO A 25 -3.27 -31.81 4.94
C PRO A 25 -4.69 -31.25 5.00
N LYS A 26 -5.63 -32.04 5.52
CA LYS A 26 -7.06 -31.69 5.58
C LYS A 26 -7.30 -30.34 6.26
N CYS A 27 -6.56 -30.07 7.35
CA CYS A 27 -6.68 -28.79 8.07
C CYS A 27 -6.21 -27.61 7.20
N THR A 28 -5.09 -27.76 6.48
CA THR A 28 -4.56 -26.73 5.56
C THR A 28 -5.54 -26.46 4.42
N LEU A 29 -6.04 -27.50 3.77
CA LEU A 29 -7.03 -27.35 2.70
C LEU A 29 -8.34 -26.73 3.22
N GLY A 30 -8.80 -27.16 4.40
CA GLY A 30 -9.98 -26.59 5.04
C GLY A 30 -9.80 -25.10 5.35
N GLU A 31 -8.66 -24.72 5.90
CA GLU A 31 -8.31 -23.32 6.16
C GLU A 31 -8.24 -22.49 4.83
N MET A 32 -7.60 -23.05 3.81
CA MET A 32 -7.49 -22.39 2.50
C MET A 32 -8.86 -22.09 1.92
N ILE A 33 -9.77 -23.05 1.92
CA ILE A 33 -11.11 -22.90 1.36
C ILE A 33 -11.95 -21.94 2.21
N SER A 34 -11.97 -22.12 3.53
CA SER A 34 -12.86 -21.35 4.40
C SER A 34 -12.38 -19.92 4.66
N ARG A 35 -11.07 -19.72 4.80
CA ARG A 35 -10.49 -18.43 5.22
C ARG A 35 -9.88 -17.62 4.10
N TYR A 36 -9.32 -18.25 3.04
CA TYR A 36 -8.52 -17.56 2.03
C TYR A 36 -9.10 -17.60 0.61
N MET A 37 -10.27 -18.18 0.43
CA MET A 37 -11.08 -17.92 -0.76
C MET A 37 -11.91 -16.65 -0.59
N VAL A 38 -12.06 -15.90 -1.68
CA VAL A 38 -12.85 -14.67 -1.74
C VAL A 38 -13.87 -14.79 -2.85
N LEU A 39 -15.14 -14.64 -2.51
CA LEU A 39 -16.22 -14.57 -3.50
C LEU A 39 -16.32 -13.12 -4.00
N VAL A 40 -16.13 -12.94 -5.30
CA VAL A 40 -16.45 -11.70 -6.01
C VAL A 40 -17.88 -11.82 -6.49
N ALA A 41 -18.83 -11.33 -5.69
CA ALA A 41 -20.25 -11.52 -5.94
C ALA A 41 -20.71 -10.91 -7.27
N SER A 42 -20.20 -9.73 -7.64
CA SER A 42 -20.50 -9.03 -8.89
C SER A 42 -20.09 -9.79 -10.15
N GLU A 43 -19.06 -10.63 -10.05
CA GLU A 43 -18.53 -11.42 -11.17
C GLU A 43 -18.87 -12.92 -11.07
N GLN A 44 -19.50 -13.33 -9.97
CA GLN A 44 -19.77 -14.75 -9.62
C GLN A 44 -18.52 -15.63 -9.70
N LYS A 45 -17.37 -15.06 -9.25
CA LYS A 45 -16.07 -15.75 -9.27
C LYS A 45 -15.56 -15.99 -7.87
N LEU A 46 -14.96 -17.16 -7.68
CA LEU A 46 -14.16 -17.46 -6.50
C LEU A 46 -12.68 -17.22 -6.81
N LEU A 47 -12.07 -16.36 -6.04
CA LEU A 47 -10.64 -16.10 -6.08
C LEU A 47 -9.96 -16.83 -4.94
N MET A 48 -8.87 -17.53 -5.22
CA MET A 48 -7.96 -18.05 -4.21
C MET A 48 -6.83 -17.03 -4.01
N MET A 49 -6.58 -16.66 -2.77
CA MET A 49 -5.43 -15.80 -2.45
C MET A 49 -4.12 -16.52 -2.76
N ARG A 50 -3.14 -15.77 -3.25
CA ARG A 50 -1.80 -16.31 -3.50
C ARG A 50 -1.05 -16.55 -2.19
N PRO A 51 -0.05 -17.46 -2.15
CA PRO A 51 0.66 -17.81 -0.92
C PRO A 51 1.21 -16.57 -0.18
N TYR A 52 1.91 -15.67 -0.85
CA TYR A 52 2.45 -14.45 -0.23
C TYR A 52 1.35 -13.54 0.39
N GLN A 53 0.16 -13.51 -0.22
CA GLN A 53 -0.98 -12.77 0.34
C GLN A 53 -1.49 -13.45 1.62
N ILE A 54 -1.56 -14.76 1.62
CA ILE A 54 -1.98 -15.55 2.79
C ILE A 54 -1.00 -15.37 3.95
N TYR A 55 0.31 -15.45 3.70
CA TYR A 55 1.32 -15.22 4.73
C TYR A 55 1.30 -13.79 5.28
N ALA A 56 1.08 -12.80 4.42
CA ALA A 56 0.90 -11.42 4.87
C ALA A 56 -0.31 -11.27 5.80
N VAL A 57 -1.46 -11.84 5.43
CA VAL A 57 -2.66 -11.85 6.28
C VAL A 57 -2.40 -12.57 7.59
N LYS A 58 -1.81 -13.79 7.57
CA LYS A 58 -1.46 -14.56 8.76
C LYS A 58 -0.56 -13.76 9.70
N SER A 59 0.44 -13.07 9.15
CA SER A 59 1.40 -12.28 9.94
C SER A 59 0.72 -11.10 10.66
N ILE A 60 -0.21 -10.42 9.98
CA ILE A 60 -0.98 -9.32 10.60
C ILE A 60 -1.92 -9.87 11.67
N VAL A 61 -2.73 -10.89 11.35
CA VAL A 61 -3.69 -11.48 12.30
C VAL A 61 -2.96 -11.97 13.55
N LYS A 62 -1.86 -12.70 13.39
CA LYS A 62 -1.03 -13.14 14.49
C LYS A 62 -0.45 -11.99 15.31
N CYS A 63 0.02 -10.93 14.65
CA CYS A 63 0.53 -9.73 15.33
C CYS A 63 -0.56 -9.06 16.20
N ILE A 64 -1.80 -9.06 15.72
CA ILE A 64 -2.95 -8.52 16.45
C ILE A 64 -3.35 -9.42 17.61
N GLU A 65 -3.49 -10.74 17.39
CA GLU A 65 -3.87 -11.71 18.42
C GLU A 65 -2.87 -11.73 19.58
N GLU A 66 -1.58 -11.67 19.26
CA GLU A 66 -0.50 -11.64 20.25
C GLU A 66 -0.22 -10.22 20.80
N ASN A 67 -0.96 -9.22 20.36
CA ASN A 67 -0.79 -7.80 20.73
C ASN A 67 0.66 -7.30 20.63
N ARG A 68 1.35 -7.64 19.54
CA ARG A 68 2.78 -7.36 19.34
C ARG A 68 3.08 -5.96 18.76
N GLY A 69 2.17 -5.00 18.93
CA GLY A 69 2.32 -3.62 18.42
C GLY A 69 1.91 -3.49 16.96
N ASN A 70 2.58 -2.61 16.24
CA ASN A 70 2.27 -2.23 14.85
C ASN A 70 3.12 -3.03 13.85
N GLY A 71 2.80 -2.93 12.56
CA GLY A 71 3.59 -3.55 11.52
C GLY A 71 3.29 -3.04 10.12
N TYR A 72 4.12 -3.41 9.14
CA TYR A 72 3.84 -3.11 7.75
C TYR A 72 4.13 -4.30 6.83
N ILE A 73 3.49 -4.27 5.69
CA ILE A 73 3.62 -5.24 4.60
C ILE A 73 4.25 -4.53 3.42
N TRP A 74 5.39 -5.04 2.97
CA TRP A 74 6.04 -4.56 1.76
C TRP A 74 5.69 -5.45 0.58
N HIS A 75 4.65 -5.08 -0.15
CA HIS A 75 4.21 -5.78 -1.34
C HIS A 75 4.30 -4.87 -2.55
N THR A 76 4.97 -5.31 -3.62
CA THR A 76 5.14 -4.54 -4.85
C THR A 76 3.80 -4.15 -5.48
N THR A 77 3.81 -3.13 -6.32
CA THR A 77 2.63 -2.72 -7.10
C THR A 77 2.14 -3.88 -7.98
N GLY A 78 0.83 -4.04 -8.08
CA GLY A 78 0.22 -5.15 -8.83
C GLY A 78 0.16 -6.49 -8.09
N SER A 79 0.64 -6.58 -6.85
CA SER A 79 0.57 -7.81 -6.02
C SER A 79 -0.81 -8.09 -5.43
N GLY A 80 -1.80 -7.21 -5.64
CA GLY A 80 -3.13 -7.33 -5.03
C GLY A 80 -3.17 -6.93 -3.55
N LYS A 81 -2.46 -5.86 -3.18
CA LYS A 81 -2.47 -5.28 -1.82
C LYS A 81 -3.88 -5.02 -1.31
N THR A 82 -4.73 -4.43 -2.16
CA THR A 82 -6.13 -4.13 -1.83
C THR A 82 -6.92 -5.38 -1.41
N LEU A 83 -6.78 -6.49 -2.17
CA LEU A 83 -7.41 -7.77 -1.79
C LEU A 83 -6.86 -8.30 -0.47
N THR A 84 -5.54 -8.22 -0.27
CA THR A 84 -4.86 -8.71 0.94
C THR A 84 -5.31 -7.94 2.18
N SER A 85 -5.33 -6.62 2.10
CA SER A 85 -5.75 -5.74 3.19
C SER A 85 -7.24 -5.85 3.50
N PHE A 86 -8.09 -5.94 2.47
CA PHE A 86 -9.52 -6.21 2.63
C PHE A 86 -9.76 -7.56 3.31
N LYS A 87 -9.09 -8.63 2.87
CA LYS A 87 -9.23 -9.95 3.49
C LYS A 87 -8.76 -9.96 4.93
N THR A 88 -7.69 -9.24 5.26
CA THR A 88 -7.26 -9.03 6.64
C THR A 88 -8.40 -8.42 7.47
N SER A 89 -9.02 -7.35 7.00
CA SER A 89 -10.15 -6.70 7.68
C SER A 89 -11.31 -7.66 7.93
N THR A 90 -11.67 -8.47 6.93
CA THR A 90 -12.79 -9.42 7.06
C THR A 90 -12.51 -10.53 8.06
N LEU A 91 -11.28 -11.03 8.15
CA LEU A 91 -10.90 -12.01 9.15
C LEU A 91 -10.86 -11.45 10.58
N LEU A 92 -10.65 -10.15 10.72
CA LEU A 92 -10.71 -9.45 12.01
C LEU A 92 -12.15 -9.14 12.46
N LYS A 93 -13.11 -9.23 11.55
CA LYS A 93 -14.52 -8.92 11.87
C LYS A 93 -15.08 -9.80 12.97
N ASP A 94 -14.71 -11.07 13.00
CA ASP A 94 -15.17 -12.05 13.98
C ASP A 94 -14.30 -12.10 15.27
N ASN A 95 -13.24 -11.30 15.33
CA ASN A 95 -12.40 -11.23 16.52
C ASN A 95 -13.10 -10.36 17.60
N SER A 96 -13.45 -10.99 18.73
CA SER A 96 -14.13 -10.33 19.85
C SER A 96 -13.27 -9.29 20.57
N ASP A 97 -11.94 -9.42 20.48
CA ASP A 97 -11.00 -8.52 21.17
C ASP A 97 -10.80 -7.20 20.43
N ILE A 98 -11.37 -7.05 19.24
CA ILE A 98 -11.29 -5.86 18.41
C ILE A 98 -12.65 -5.19 18.34
N ASP A 99 -12.73 -3.94 18.74
CA ASP A 99 -13.97 -3.17 18.69
C ASP A 99 -14.27 -2.69 17.26
N LYS A 100 -13.27 -2.18 16.54
CA LYS A 100 -13.40 -1.67 15.16
C LYS A 100 -12.16 -1.97 14.32
N CYS A 101 -12.38 -2.20 13.04
CA CYS A 101 -11.33 -2.27 12.02
C CYS A 101 -11.54 -1.13 11.00
N MET A 102 -10.59 -0.20 10.95
CA MET A 102 -10.63 0.96 10.08
C MET A 102 -9.73 0.72 8.88
N PHE A 103 -10.28 0.61 7.69
CA PHE A 103 -9.51 0.58 6.45
C PHE A 103 -9.34 2.01 5.93
N VAL A 104 -8.10 2.47 5.89
CA VAL A 104 -7.75 3.86 5.63
C VAL A 104 -7.02 3.98 4.31
N VAL A 105 -7.57 4.76 3.40
CA VAL A 105 -6.99 5.05 2.09
C VAL A 105 -6.68 6.54 1.94
N ASP A 106 -5.80 6.90 1.00
CA ASP A 106 -5.63 8.31 0.63
C ASP A 106 -6.84 8.75 -0.21
N ARG A 107 -7.21 10.04 -0.08
CA ARG A 107 -8.30 10.65 -0.85
C ARG A 107 -8.12 10.51 -2.37
N LYS A 108 -6.85 10.55 -2.83
CA LYS A 108 -6.51 10.42 -4.25
C LYS A 108 -6.75 8.99 -4.78
N ASP A 109 -6.69 8.00 -3.91
CA ASP A 109 -6.87 6.59 -4.26
C ASP A 109 -8.33 6.13 -4.15
N LEU A 110 -9.21 6.94 -3.55
CA LEU A 110 -10.67 6.73 -3.54
C LEU A 110 -11.31 7.18 -4.87
N ASP A 111 -10.60 6.95 -5.97
CA ASP A 111 -11.19 7.11 -7.28
C ASP A 111 -12.27 6.03 -7.53
N LYS A 112 -12.98 6.17 -8.63
CA LYS A 112 -14.04 5.26 -9.03
C LYS A 112 -13.55 3.81 -9.07
N GLN A 113 -12.33 3.57 -9.55
CA GLN A 113 -11.75 2.24 -9.70
C GLN A 113 -11.51 1.55 -8.35
N THR A 114 -10.93 2.24 -7.40
CA THR A 114 -10.68 1.72 -6.04
C THR A 114 -11.99 1.40 -5.31
N ARG A 115 -12.99 2.28 -5.44
CA ARG A 115 -14.34 2.02 -4.89
C ARG A 115 -14.99 0.80 -5.50
N GLU A 116 -14.89 0.64 -6.82
CA GLU A 116 -15.40 -0.53 -7.53
C GLU A 116 -14.69 -1.81 -7.07
N GLU A 117 -13.37 -1.77 -6.83
CA GLU A 117 -12.64 -2.92 -6.27
C GLU A 117 -13.13 -3.30 -4.88
N PHE A 118 -13.31 -2.34 -3.98
CA PHE A 118 -13.83 -2.63 -2.64
C PHE A 118 -15.27 -3.15 -2.69
N ASN A 119 -16.14 -2.52 -3.48
CA ASN A 119 -17.52 -2.94 -3.63
C ASN A 119 -17.67 -4.31 -4.31
N LYS A 120 -16.67 -4.76 -5.10
CA LYS A 120 -16.63 -6.14 -5.61
C LYS A 120 -16.56 -7.19 -4.50
N PHE A 121 -15.86 -6.87 -3.41
CA PHE A 121 -15.66 -7.80 -2.30
C PHE A 121 -16.76 -7.70 -1.24
N GLN A 122 -17.30 -6.51 -1.03
CA GLN A 122 -18.41 -6.27 -0.12
C GLN A 122 -19.25 -5.10 -0.65
N ASP A 123 -20.46 -5.38 -1.08
CA ASP A 123 -21.38 -4.37 -1.60
C ASP A 123 -21.69 -3.29 -0.56
N GLY A 124 -21.64 -2.02 -0.97
CA GLY A 124 -21.92 -0.88 -0.11
C GLY A 124 -20.87 -0.60 1.00
N CYS A 125 -19.70 -1.25 0.99
CA CYS A 125 -18.67 -0.98 2.01
C CYS A 125 -18.03 0.40 1.85
N VAL A 126 -18.04 0.97 0.64
CA VAL A 126 -17.57 2.32 0.35
C VAL A 126 -18.72 3.17 -0.20
N GLU A 127 -19.25 4.05 0.62
CA GLU A 127 -20.27 5.02 0.21
C GLU A 127 -19.63 6.25 -0.46
N GLU A 128 -20.23 6.73 -1.55
CA GLU A 128 -19.70 7.84 -2.34
C GLU A 128 -19.57 9.16 -1.57
N ASN A 129 -20.48 9.44 -0.66
CA ASN A 129 -20.65 10.76 -0.03
C ASN A 129 -20.75 10.73 1.50
N THR A 130 -20.07 9.81 2.18
CA THR A 130 -20.05 9.89 3.64
C THR A 130 -19.30 11.13 4.09
N ASN A 131 -20.02 12.05 4.76
CA ASN A 131 -19.39 13.16 5.45
C ASN A 131 -18.72 12.67 6.75
N THR A 132 -17.94 13.53 7.40
CA THR A 132 -17.24 13.18 8.66
C THR A 132 -18.23 12.79 9.77
N ASP A 133 -19.43 13.36 9.81
CA ASP A 133 -20.46 13.01 10.79
C ASP A 133 -20.95 11.56 10.60
N ALA A 134 -21.14 11.10 9.37
CA ALA A 134 -21.49 9.71 9.09
C ALA A 134 -20.39 8.75 9.52
N LEU A 135 -19.11 9.10 9.30
CA LEU A 135 -17.98 8.34 9.80
C LEU A 135 -18.04 8.22 11.34
N VAL A 136 -18.20 9.33 12.04
CA VAL A 136 -18.28 9.35 13.51
C VAL A 136 -19.44 8.51 14.03
N ARG A 137 -20.61 8.57 13.40
CA ARG A 137 -21.76 7.70 13.75
C ARG A 137 -21.44 6.22 13.57
N LYS A 138 -20.85 5.83 12.44
CA LYS A 138 -20.42 4.43 12.21
C LYS A 138 -19.37 3.95 13.21
N MET A 139 -18.43 4.82 13.58
CA MET A 139 -17.44 4.49 14.60
C MET A 139 -18.08 4.22 15.97
N LEU A 140 -19.12 4.98 16.33
CA LEU A 140 -19.84 4.86 17.60
C LEU A 140 -20.93 3.76 17.59
N SER A 141 -21.30 3.25 16.42
CA SER A 141 -22.31 2.20 16.28
C SER A 141 -21.81 0.87 16.83
N ASP A 142 -22.64 0.13 17.53
CA ASP A 142 -22.37 -1.24 17.97
C ASP A 142 -22.87 -2.29 16.96
N ASP A 143 -23.38 -1.85 15.80
CA ASP A 143 -23.81 -2.77 14.75
C ASP A 143 -22.62 -3.55 14.18
N TYR A 144 -22.79 -4.86 14.06
CA TYR A 144 -21.81 -5.75 13.45
C TYR A 144 -21.47 -5.35 11.99
N ALA A 145 -22.40 -4.75 11.26
CA ALA A 145 -22.17 -4.22 9.92
C ALA A 145 -21.09 -3.11 9.92
N ASP A 146 -21.09 -2.29 10.98
CA ASP A 146 -20.16 -1.16 11.15
C ASP A 146 -18.85 -1.55 11.85
N LYS A 147 -18.57 -2.84 12.04
CA LYS A 147 -17.30 -3.30 12.63
C LYS A 147 -16.11 -3.06 11.71
N ILE A 148 -16.32 -3.10 10.38
CA ILE A 148 -15.34 -2.71 9.37
C ILE A 148 -15.79 -1.41 8.72
N ILE A 149 -14.95 -0.40 8.75
CA ILE A 149 -15.23 0.92 8.19
C ILE A 149 -14.13 1.29 7.19
N VAL A 150 -14.52 1.59 5.95
CA VAL A 150 -13.61 2.13 4.93
C VAL A 150 -13.72 3.64 4.94
N THR A 151 -12.59 4.33 5.04
CA THR A 151 -12.55 5.80 5.14
C THR A 151 -11.26 6.38 4.57
N THR A 152 -11.18 7.70 4.48
CA THR A 152 -9.96 8.40 4.09
C THR A 152 -9.22 8.94 5.28
N ILE A 153 -7.89 9.06 5.15
CA ILE A 153 -7.04 9.63 6.19
C ILE A 153 -7.45 11.07 6.54
N GLN A 154 -7.92 11.85 5.54
CA GLN A 154 -8.38 13.22 5.74
C GLN A 154 -9.64 13.29 6.60
N LYS A 155 -10.60 12.35 6.42
CA LYS A 155 -11.81 12.31 7.26
C LYS A 155 -11.48 11.96 8.70
N ILE A 156 -10.52 11.06 8.92
CA ILE A 156 -10.05 10.76 10.28
C ILE A 156 -9.38 12.01 10.87
N GLY A 157 -8.51 12.70 10.13
CA GLY A 157 -7.91 13.94 10.58
C GLY A 157 -8.94 14.99 10.99
N LEU A 158 -9.98 15.20 10.18
CA LEU A 158 -11.09 16.11 10.50
C LEU A 158 -11.90 15.66 11.73
N ALA A 159 -12.07 14.36 11.91
CA ALA A 159 -12.79 13.82 13.08
C ALA A 159 -12.00 13.97 14.39
N LEU A 160 -10.67 14.02 14.31
CA LEU A 160 -9.77 14.18 15.45
C LEU A 160 -9.32 15.63 15.68
N ASP A 161 -9.68 16.55 14.79
CA ASP A 161 -9.34 17.96 14.94
C ASP A 161 -10.12 18.59 16.12
N ALA A 162 -9.36 19.11 17.09
CA ALA A 162 -9.94 19.76 18.28
C ALA A 162 -10.65 21.09 17.97
N ASN A 163 -10.30 21.72 16.84
CA ASN A 163 -10.90 23.01 16.43
C ASN A 163 -12.14 22.82 15.54
N ASN A 164 -12.57 21.58 15.33
CA ASN A 164 -13.73 21.32 14.50
C ASN A 164 -15.04 21.78 15.20
N VAL A 165 -15.80 22.62 14.52
CA VAL A 165 -17.05 23.19 15.02
C VAL A 165 -18.14 22.17 15.41
N PHE A 166 -18.03 20.94 14.91
CA PHE A 166 -18.97 19.84 15.20
C PHE A 166 -18.57 18.97 16.40
N ASN A 167 -17.49 19.31 17.10
CA ASN A 167 -16.99 18.60 18.28
C ASN A 167 -16.87 17.08 18.08
N PHE A 168 -16.44 16.64 16.89
CA PHE A 168 -16.34 15.21 16.57
C PHE A 168 -15.37 14.47 17.50
N LYS A 169 -14.25 15.09 17.84
CA LYS A 169 -13.26 14.53 18.76
C LYS A 169 -13.83 14.21 20.13
N GLU A 170 -14.67 15.10 20.68
CA GLU A 170 -15.34 14.88 21.96
C GLU A 170 -16.37 13.74 21.87
N ARG A 171 -17.11 13.66 20.78
CA ARG A 171 -18.05 12.56 20.53
C ARG A 171 -17.36 11.20 20.46
N LEU A 172 -16.12 11.13 20.00
CA LEU A 172 -15.33 9.91 19.89
C LEU A 172 -14.66 9.47 21.22
N LEU A 173 -14.72 10.26 22.29
CA LEU A 173 -14.14 9.92 23.60
C LEU A 173 -14.50 8.52 24.11
N PRO A 174 -15.73 8.00 23.94
CA PRO A 174 -16.06 6.63 24.36
C PRO A 174 -15.23 5.54 23.68
N LEU A 175 -14.63 5.84 22.52
CA LEU A 175 -13.79 4.90 21.76
C LEU A 175 -12.31 5.01 22.09
N ARG A 176 -11.89 6.00 22.90
CA ARG A 176 -10.48 6.28 23.18
C ARG A 176 -9.73 5.06 23.72
N ASP A 177 -10.37 4.35 24.65
CA ASP A 177 -9.79 3.18 25.31
C ASP A 177 -10.16 1.84 24.66
N LYS A 178 -10.86 1.90 23.54
CA LYS A 178 -11.26 0.73 22.76
C LYS A 178 -10.09 0.22 21.90
N ARG A 179 -10.12 -1.06 21.60
CA ARG A 179 -9.10 -1.68 20.74
C ARG A 179 -9.52 -1.55 19.28
N ILE A 180 -8.90 -0.60 18.60
CA ILE A 180 -9.17 -0.30 17.18
C ILE A 180 -7.95 -0.70 16.36
N VAL A 181 -8.19 -1.38 15.24
CA VAL A 181 -7.16 -1.71 14.25
C VAL A 181 -7.29 -0.78 13.06
N PHE A 182 -6.21 -0.12 12.67
CA PHE A 182 -6.12 0.70 11.47
C PHE A 182 -5.28 0.00 10.43
N ILE A 183 -5.80 -0.17 9.23
CA ILE A 183 -5.08 -0.72 8.07
C ILE A 183 -4.97 0.38 7.04
N PHE A 184 -3.74 0.79 6.71
CA PHE A 184 -3.44 1.87 5.77
C PHE A 184 -2.99 1.27 4.43
N ASP A 185 -3.67 1.63 3.35
CA ASP A 185 -3.20 1.34 2.00
C ASP A 185 -2.28 2.46 1.49
N GLU A 186 -1.26 2.11 0.70
CA GLU A 186 -0.22 3.03 0.17
C GLU A 186 0.38 3.96 1.25
N CYS A 187 0.77 3.38 2.37
CA CYS A 187 1.15 4.09 3.59
C CYS A 187 2.46 4.91 3.51
N HIS A 188 3.17 4.88 2.37
CA HIS A 188 4.38 5.67 2.13
C HIS A 188 4.12 7.15 1.84
N ARG A 189 2.87 7.56 1.65
CA ARG A 189 2.55 8.94 1.31
C ARG A 189 2.72 9.87 2.50
N SER A 190 3.30 11.05 2.27
CA SER A 190 3.67 12.03 3.30
C SER A 190 2.54 12.50 4.22
N GLN A 191 1.30 12.43 3.72
CA GLN A 191 0.12 12.86 4.47
C GLN A 191 -0.23 11.96 5.67
N PHE A 192 0.38 10.76 5.73
CA PHE A 192 0.14 9.84 6.85
C PHE A 192 0.87 10.24 8.14
N GLY A 193 1.94 11.04 8.08
CA GLY A 193 2.77 11.36 9.24
C GLY A 193 2.04 12.08 10.38
N GLU A 194 1.38 13.21 10.10
CA GLU A 194 0.69 14.02 11.11
C GLU A 194 -0.61 13.34 11.59
N ASN A 195 -1.42 12.86 10.65
CA ASN A 195 -2.67 12.18 10.98
C ASN A 195 -2.43 10.86 11.73
N HIS A 196 -1.35 10.15 11.42
CA HIS A 196 -0.93 8.96 12.13
C HIS A 196 -0.58 9.26 13.60
N GLN A 197 0.10 10.38 13.85
CA GLN A 197 0.39 10.82 15.21
C GLN A 197 -0.89 11.17 15.97
N ALA A 198 -1.82 11.90 15.35
CA ALA A 198 -3.11 12.23 15.93
C ALA A 198 -3.93 10.96 16.28
N ILE A 199 -3.90 9.94 15.42
CA ILE A 199 -4.55 8.64 15.69
C ILE A 199 -3.93 7.98 16.93
N LYS A 200 -2.59 7.90 17.01
CA LYS A 200 -1.90 7.29 18.16
C LYS A 200 -2.15 8.02 19.47
N GLU A 201 -2.19 9.36 19.43
CA GLU A 201 -2.44 10.19 20.61
C GLU A 201 -3.88 10.03 21.12
N PHE A 202 -4.84 9.94 20.19
CA PHE A 202 -6.23 9.81 20.56
C PHE A 202 -6.63 8.38 20.92
N PHE A 203 -6.12 7.37 20.22
CA PHE A 203 -6.40 5.95 20.43
C PHE A 203 -5.16 5.21 20.93
N PRO A 204 -4.82 5.28 22.22
CA PRO A 204 -3.57 4.73 22.77
C PRO A 204 -3.47 3.20 22.66
N LYS A 205 -4.60 2.48 22.53
CA LYS A 205 -4.67 1.04 22.36
C LYS A 205 -4.77 0.61 20.89
N ALA A 206 -4.72 1.55 19.95
CA ALA A 206 -4.82 1.21 18.54
C ALA A 206 -3.57 0.50 18.02
N GLN A 207 -3.78 -0.46 17.13
CA GLN A 207 -2.73 -1.08 16.35
C GLN A 207 -2.83 -0.60 14.89
N LEU A 208 -1.69 -0.29 14.30
CA LEU A 208 -1.60 0.32 12.98
C LEU A 208 -0.79 -0.57 12.04
N PHE A 209 -1.38 -0.91 10.91
CA PHE A 209 -0.77 -1.75 9.89
C PHE A 209 -0.72 -1.02 8.56
N GLY A 210 0.48 -0.95 7.95
CA GLY A 210 0.69 -0.27 6.67
C GLY A 210 0.90 -1.26 5.53
N PHE A 211 0.29 -1.01 4.38
CA PHE A 211 0.61 -1.68 3.12
C PHE A 211 1.31 -0.68 2.19
N THR A 212 2.44 -1.10 1.61
CA THR A 212 3.17 -0.24 0.67
C THR A 212 3.96 -1.07 -0.34
N GLY A 213 4.10 -0.54 -1.57
CA GLY A 213 5.02 -1.07 -2.58
C GLY A 213 6.40 -0.43 -2.52
N THR A 214 6.50 0.73 -1.89
CA THR A 214 7.70 1.58 -1.84
C THR A 214 7.94 2.08 -0.42
N PRO A 215 8.45 1.23 0.49
CA PRO A 215 8.79 1.65 1.83
C PRO A 215 9.83 2.78 1.82
N ILE A 216 9.75 3.67 2.80
CA ILE A 216 10.76 4.70 3.04
C ILE A 216 11.77 4.11 4.01
N PHE A 217 13.00 3.91 3.54
CA PHE A 217 14.15 3.48 4.33
C PHE A 217 15.04 4.67 4.65
N ASP A 218 16.04 4.49 5.50
CA ASP A 218 16.98 5.55 5.86
C ASP A 218 17.71 6.16 4.65
N GLU A 219 18.06 5.32 3.67
CA GLU A 219 18.79 5.72 2.47
C GLU A 219 17.98 6.68 1.57
N ASN A 220 16.66 6.58 1.60
CA ASN A 220 15.77 7.41 0.76
C ASN A 220 14.87 8.37 1.57
N ALA A 221 15.12 8.49 2.88
CA ALA A 221 14.36 9.37 3.77
C ALA A 221 14.81 10.84 3.70
N THR A 222 16.06 11.11 3.26
CA THR A 222 16.61 12.47 3.21
C THR A 222 16.26 13.16 1.90
N TYR A 223 15.83 14.42 1.97
CA TYR A 223 15.56 15.26 0.80
C TYR A 223 16.01 16.68 1.03
N LYS A 224 16.32 17.41 -0.06
CA LYS A 224 16.66 18.84 0.02
C LYS A 224 15.39 19.68 -0.10
N GLN A 225 15.22 20.60 0.85
CA GLN A 225 14.16 21.61 0.76
C GLN A 225 14.50 22.68 -0.27
N ILE A 226 13.48 23.46 -0.68
CA ILE A 226 13.67 24.60 -1.60
C ILE A 226 14.64 25.64 -0.99
N THR A 227 14.73 25.73 0.33
CA THR A 227 15.66 26.58 1.09
C THR A 227 17.11 26.10 1.05
N GLY A 228 17.37 24.90 0.48
CA GLY A 228 18.70 24.27 0.46
C GLY A 228 19.03 23.46 1.73
N GLU A 229 18.18 23.50 2.75
CA GLU A 229 18.35 22.71 3.96
C GLU A 229 17.95 21.25 3.73
N GLU A 230 18.66 20.33 4.39
CA GLU A 230 18.30 18.91 4.37
C GLU A 230 17.18 18.65 5.37
N ALA A 231 16.13 17.99 4.92
CA ALA A 231 15.06 17.51 5.77
C ALA A 231 14.93 15.99 5.62
N ARG A 232 14.37 15.33 6.63
CA ARG A 232 14.19 13.88 6.64
C ARG A 232 12.73 13.51 6.84
N TYR A 233 12.23 12.62 6.00
CA TYR A 233 10.95 11.94 6.23
C TYR A 233 11.11 10.90 7.35
N LYS A 234 10.04 10.63 8.09
CA LYS A 234 9.98 9.44 8.94
C LYS A 234 10.03 8.20 8.04
N THR A 235 10.82 7.21 8.42
CA THR A 235 10.86 5.95 7.73
C THR A 235 9.57 5.15 7.93
N THR A 236 9.31 4.17 7.08
CA THR A 236 8.16 3.29 7.26
C THR A 236 8.25 2.53 8.59
N GLU A 237 9.46 2.19 9.03
CA GLU A 237 9.71 1.54 10.32
C GLU A 237 9.47 2.47 11.51
N ASP A 238 9.84 3.75 11.42
CA ASP A 238 9.53 4.76 12.46
C ASP A 238 8.02 4.88 12.70
N VAL A 239 7.22 4.68 11.66
CA VAL A 239 5.76 4.82 11.70
C VAL A 239 5.09 3.53 12.14
N PHE A 240 5.44 2.39 11.55
CA PHE A 240 4.76 1.10 11.71
C PHE A 240 5.57 0.07 12.48
N GLN A 241 6.76 0.37 12.97
CA GLN A 241 7.66 -0.41 13.80
C GLN A 241 8.38 -1.54 13.06
N LYS A 242 7.69 -2.55 12.53
CA LYS A 242 8.35 -3.75 12.00
C LYS A 242 7.76 -4.23 10.69
N LEU A 243 8.63 -4.75 9.85
CA LEU A 243 8.23 -5.51 8.66
C LEU A 243 7.66 -6.87 9.09
N LEU A 244 6.41 -7.15 8.69
CA LEU A 244 5.73 -8.41 8.98
C LEU A 244 5.87 -9.41 7.85
N HIS A 245 5.82 -8.93 6.60
CA HIS A 245 5.98 -9.75 5.41
C HIS A 245 6.43 -8.91 4.23
N SER A 246 7.25 -9.49 3.34
CA SER A 246 7.71 -8.84 2.11
C SER A 246 7.42 -9.70 0.88
N TYR A 247 6.97 -9.05 -0.20
CA TYR A 247 6.87 -9.60 -1.54
C TYR A 247 7.33 -8.53 -2.52
N THR A 248 8.62 -8.56 -2.83
CA THR A 248 9.30 -7.52 -3.59
C THR A 248 9.08 -7.68 -5.11
N ILE A 249 9.54 -6.69 -5.88
CA ILE A 249 9.51 -6.77 -7.34
C ILE A 249 10.29 -7.99 -7.87
N THR A 250 11.35 -8.40 -7.20
CA THR A 250 12.14 -9.59 -7.57
C THR A 250 11.30 -10.86 -7.44
N ASN A 251 10.59 -11.03 -6.31
CA ASN A 251 9.68 -12.15 -6.11
C ASN A 251 8.57 -12.16 -7.18
N ALA A 252 8.02 -10.98 -7.50
CA ALA A 252 6.97 -10.86 -8.50
C ALA A 252 7.44 -11.21 -9.94
N ILE A 253 8.69 -10.90 -10.27
CA ILE A 253 9.33 -11.28 -11.54
C ILE A 253 9.56 -12.80 -11.58
N ASP A 254 10.06 -13.39 -10.50
CA ASP A 254 10.33 -14.83 -10.40
C ASP A 254 9.03 -15.65 -10.47
N ASP A 255 7.95 -15.12 -9.92
CA ASP A 255 6.60 -15.67 -10.02
C ASP A 255 5.89 -15.37 -11.36
N ARG A 256 6.53 -14.63 -12.26
CA ARG A 256 5.99 -14.18 -13.55
C ARG A 256 4.71 -13.34 -13.43
N ASN A 257 4.53 -12.67 -12.28
CA ASN A 257 3.45 -11.71 -12.06
C ASN A 257 3.77 -10.34 -12.65
N VAL A 258 5.07 -10.03 -12.77
CA VAL A 258 5.60 -8.80 -13.38
C VAL A 258 6.61 -9.21 -14.44
N LEU A 259 6.62 -8.50 -15.56
CA LEU A 259 7.61 -8.69 -16.62
C LEU A 259 8.98 -8.23 -16.15
N ARG A 260 10.02 -8.91 -16.63
CA ARG A 260 11.40 -8.44 -16.43
C ARG A 260 11.57 -7.09 -17.11
N PHE A 261 12.37 -6.23 -16.51
CA PHE A 261 12.77 -4.95 -17.07
C PHE A 261 14.28 -4.83 -17.06
N HIS A 262 14.79 -3.95 -17.89
CA HIS A 262 16.21 -3.61 -17.96
C HIS A 262 16.39 -2.15 -17.53
N VAL A 263 17.46 -1.86 -16.79
CA VAL A 263 17.81 -0.50 -16.37
C VAL A 263 19.09 -0.09 -17.07
N ASP A 264 19.01 0.91 -17.91
CA ASP A 264 20.16 1.55 -18.52
C ASP A 264 20.53 2.82 -17.75
N TYR A 265 21.80 2.94 -17.41
CA TYR A 265 22.34 4.15 -16.80
C TYR A 265 23.04 5.01 -17.86
N PHE A 266 22.72 6.28 -17.88
CA PHE A 266 23.43 7.25 -18.70
C PHE A 266 24.76 7.59 -18.01
N GLN A 267 25.86 7.26 -18.65
CA GLN A 267 27.21 7.68 -18.24
C GLN A 267 27.67 8.82 -19.16
N PRO A 268 27.64 10.05 -18.71
CA PRO A 268 28.02 11.18 -19.54
C PRO A 268 29.54 11.25 -19.70
N ASP A 269 29.98 11.57 -20.93
CA ASP A 269 31.34 11.97 -21.20
C ASP A 269 31.67 13.29 -20.51
N GLU A 270 32.99 13.62 -20.40
CA GLU A 270 33.42 14.90 -19.78
C GLU A 270 32.80 16.12 -20.46
N ASN A 271 32.61 16.09 -21.77
CA ASN A 271 31.98 17.16 -22.56
C ASN A 271 30.47 17.33 -22.29
N ALA A 272 29.82 16.32 -21.73
CA ALA A 272 28.41 16.35 -21.39
C ALA A 272 28.14 17.01 -20.02
N ARG A 273 29.19 17.44 -19.30
CA ARG A 273 29.09 18.15 -18.03
C ARG A 273 29.28 19.65 -18.21
N SER A 274 28.63 20.43 -17.35
CA SER A 274 28.91 21.85 -17.18
C SER A 274 30.19 22.06 -16.38
N ILE A 275 30.68 23.33 -16.31
CA ILE A 275 31.85 23.70 -15.50
C ILE A 275 31.70 23.29 -14.04
N ASP A 276 30.46 23.26 -13.51
CA ASP A 276 30.11 22.86 -12.15
C ASP A 276 29.94 21.33 -11.99
N GLY A 277 30.28 20.53 -12.99
CA GLY A 277 30.18 19.08 -12.97
C GLY A 277 28.76 18.52 -13.14
N VAL A 278 27.75 19.35 -13.35
CA VAL A 278 26.36 18.95 -13.57
C VAL A 278 26.18 18.47 -15.02
N ILE A 279 25.42 17.39 -15.21
CA ILE A 279 25.11 16.86 -16.54
C ILE A 279 24.21 17.85 -17.28
N LYS A 280 24.63 18.22 -18.50
CA LYS A 280 23.82 19.12 -19.36
C LYS A 280 22.52 18.40 -19.78
N LYS A 281 21.39 19.07 -19.63
CA LYS A 281 20.07 18.53 -20.03
C LYS A 281 20.03 18.14 -21.51
N GLN A 282 20.71 18.88 -22.35
CA GLN A 282 20.86 18.62 -23.79
C GLN A 282 21.51 17.25 -24.05
N ALA A 283 22.59 16.91 -23.35
CA ALA A 283 23.26 15.61 -23.46
C ALA A 283 22.36 14.44 -23.04
N ILE A 284 21.51 14.65 -22.04
CA ILE A 284 20.48 13.68 -21.62
C ILE A 284 19.47 13.47 -22.75
N VAL A 285 18.94 14.53 -23.35
CA VAL A 285 17.98 14.46 -24.47
C VAL A 285 18.59 13.73 -25.66
N GLU A 286 19.81 14.09 -26.07
CA GLU A 286 20.53 13.40 -27.15
C GLU A 286 20.70 11.89 -26.89
N SER A 287 21.07 11.52 -25.67
CA SER A 287 21.20 10.11 -25.28
C SER A 287 19.87 9.35 -25.35
N ILE A 288 18.78 10.00 -24.92
CA ILE A 288 17.43 9.43 -25.00
C ILE A 288 17.02 9.24 -26.47
N LEU A 289 17.18 10.25 -27.30
CA LEU A 289 16.81 10.22 -28.71
C LEU A 289 17.58 9.15 -29.48
N ASN A 290 18.88 8.99 -29.21
CA ASN A 290 19.72 7.97 -29.84
C ASN A 290 19.26 6.54 -29.50
N LYS A 291 18.74 6.29 -28.31
CA LYS A 291 18.21 4.99 -27.87
C LYS A 291 16.73 4.78 -28.17
N HIS A 292 15.97 5.86 -28.38
CA HIS A 292 14.52 5.81 -28.41
C HIS A 292 13.97 4.82 -29.43
N ARG A 293 14.51 4.78 -30.63
CA ARG A 293 14.08 3.86 -31.69
C ARG A 293 14.22 2.39 -31.29
N SER A 294 15.38 2.01 -30.76
CA SER A 294 15.64 0.63 -30.32
C SER A 294 14.85 0.26 -29.06
N ALA A 295 14.76 1.17 -28.09
CA ALA A 295 14.04 0.96 -26.85
C ALA A 295 12.53 0.84 -27.04
N THR A 296 11.96 1.49 -28.06
CA THR A 296 10.53 1.46 -28.39
C THR A 296 10.18 0.43 -29.47
N ALA A 297 11.08 -0.45 -29.84
CA ALA A 297 10.92 -1.45 -30.90
C ALA A 297 10.41 -0.80 -32.22
N ASP A 298 11.18 0.12 -32.79
CA ASP A 298 10.81 0.92 -33.97
C ASP A 298 9.51 1.71 -33.77
N TYR A 299 9.40 2.43 -32.67
CA TYR A 299 8.23 3.29 -32.30
C TYR A 299 6.91 2.56 -32.14
N ARG A 300 6.93 1.26 -31.86
CA ARG A 300 5.71 0.48 -31.56
C ARG A 300 5.17 0.77 -30.16
N PHE A 301 6.04 1.22 -29.26
CA PHE A 301 5.68 1.52 -27.88
C PHE A 301 5.92 3.00 -27.57
N ASN A 302 5.09 3.54 -26.69
CA ASN A 302 5.24 4.91 -26.19
C ASN A 302 6.34 4.94 -25.11
N SER A 303 6.93 6.12 -24.94
CA SER A 303 7.88 6.40 -23.86
C SER A 303 7.25 7.37 -22.86
N LEU A 304 7.57 7.20 -21.57
CA LEU A 304 7.23 8.13 -20.52
C LEU A 304 8.51 8.75 -19.97
N PHE A 305 8.59 10.08 -20.00
CA PHE A 305 9.69 10.84 -19.42
C PHE A 305 9.25 11.49 -18.10
N ALA A 306 10.00 11.26 -17.02
CA ALA A 306 9.77 11.86 -15.73
C ALA A 306 10.90 12.84 -15.38
N ALA A 307 10.54 14.05 -14.99
CA ALA A 307 11.47 15.11 -14.57
C ALA A 307 11.35 15.36 -13.07
N GLY A 308 12.40 15.93 -12.46
CA GLY A 308 12.46 16.21 -11.03
C GLY A 308 11.53 17.34 -10.57
N SER A 309 11.15 18.26 -11.47
CA SER A 309 10.26 19.38 -11.20
C SER A 309 9.45 19.79 -12.43
N ILE A 310 8.41 20.61 -12.23
CA ILE A 310 7.62 21.17 -13.32
C ILE A 310 8.50 22.05 -14.23
N ASN A 311 9.39 22.84 -13.66
CA ASN A 311 10.31 23.70 -14.43
C ASN A 311 11.26 22.84 -15.28
N ASP A 312 11.83 21.77 -14.71
CA ASP A 312 12.63 20.83 -15.47
C ASP A 312 11.84 20.20 -16.62
N ALA A 313 10.60 19.81 -16.38
CA ALA A 313 9.74 19.23 -17.41
C ALA A 313 9.50 20.20 -18.57
N ILE A 314 9.31 21.50 -18.28
CA ILE A 314 9.14 22.55 -19.29
C ILE A 314 10.44 22.73 -20.10
N GLU A 315 11.60 22.78 -19.41
CA GLU A 315 12.91 22.91 -20.11
C GLU A 315 13.18 21.70 -21.00
N TYR A 316 12.99 20.47 -20.50
CA TYR A 316 13.13 19.25 -21.31
C TYR A 316 12.16 19.22 -22.49
N TYR A 317 10.91 19.68 -22.30
CA TYR A 317 9.96 19.77 -23.40
C TYR A 317 10.45 20.66 -24.56
N HIS A 318 11.10 21.78 -24.24
CA HIS A 318 11.71 22.63 -25.26
C HIS A 318 12.88 21.97 -25.96
N LEU A 319 13.77 21.33 -25.18
CA LEU A 319 14.94 20.60 -25.73
C LEU A 319 14.56 19.40 -26.62
N PHE A 320 13.44 18.73 -26.34
CA PHE A 320 12.93 17.65 -27.21
C PHE A 320 12.26 18.19 -28.50
N LYS A 321 11.91 19.47 -28.56
CA LYS A 321 11.31 20.12 -29.74
C LYS A 321 12.33 20.70 -30.70
N GLU A 322 13.48 21.09 -30.22
CA GLU A 322 14.61 21.55 -31.04
C GLU A 322 15.27 20.38 -31.80
#